data_7bae1c4214e9f90c089e8f763a7c88ca
#
_entry.id   7bae1c4214e9f90c089e8f763a7c88ca
#
_cell.length_a   1.000
_cell.length_b   1.000
_cell.length_c   1.000
_cell.angle_alpha   90.00
_cell.angle_beta   90.00
_cell.angle_gamma   90.00
#
_symmetry.space_group_name_H-M   'P 1'
#
loop_
_entity.id
_entity.type
_entity.pdbx_description
1 polymer ?
#
loop_
_entity_poly.entity_id
_entity_poly.type
_entity_poly.pdbx_seq_one_letter_code
_entity_poly.pdbx_strand_id
1 'polypeptide(L)'
;MMTRASKRWWLPGLTALMTVICLGLIQASQAAQSGEQVFQSFCASCHTIGEGKLVGPDLAGVTSRREASWLVRQIKEPDSLIAENDPIAMQLVKEANGMPMVRLGLTDAQVSAVISYLQSIEQQAVVASGLPSQYVPTVIISVVLLIVLTLIGLIVGRKKVEVR
;
A
#
# COMPACT_ATOMS: atom_id res chain seq x y z
N MET A 1 57.12 -19.20 -11.89
CA MET A 1 55.97 -18.37 -12.34
C MET A 1 54.71 -19.15 -12.04
N MET A 2 54.07 -18.83 -10.92
CA MET A 2 52.80 -19.48 -10.50
C MET A 2 51.65 -18.53 -10.78
N THR A 3 50.81 -18.88 -11.77
CA THR A 3 49.61 -18.11 -12.10
C THR A 3 48.50 -18.40 -11.10
N ARG A 4 48.10 -17.38 -10.32
CA ARG A 4 46.95 -17.42 -9.46
C ARG A 4 45.67 -17.42 -10.30
N ALA A 5 45.08 -18.59 -10.53
CA ALA A 5 43.74 -18.73 -11.00
C ALA A 5 42.78 -18.38 -9.85
N SER A 6 42.35 -17.10 -9.78
CA SER A 6 41.38 -16.64 -8.78
C SER A 6 40.01 -17.23 -9.07
N LYS A 7 39.49 -17.97 -8.12
CA LYS A 7 38.16 -18.59 -8.07
C LYS A 7 37.04 -17.53 -8.25
N ARG A 8 36.53 -17.38 -9.47
CA ARG A 8 35.33 -16.57 -9.77
C ARG A 8 34.05 -17.41 -9.80
N TRP A 9 33.95 -18.40 -8.96
CA TRP A 9 32.80 -19.33 -8.91
C TRP A 9 31.57 -18.79 -8.15
N TRP A 10 31.71 -17.66 -7.50
CA TRP A 10 30.66 -17.09 -6.67
C TRP A 10 29.71 -16.12 -7.41
N LEU A 11 30.12 -15.66 -8.59
CA LEU A 11 29.36 -14.69 -9.39
C LEU A 11 28.03 -15.25 -9.95
N PRO A 12 27.91 -16.51 -10.45
CA PRO A 12 26.65 -16.99 -10.99
C PRO A 12 25.57 -17.22 -9.92
N GLY A 13 25.96 -17.52 -8.67
CA GLY A 13 25.00 -17.70 -7.57
C GLY A 13 24.36 -16.40 -7.09
N LEU A 14 25.13 -15.31 -7.04
CA LEU A 14 24.64 -13.99 -6.65
C LEU A 14 23.69 -13.39 -7.69
N THR A 15 23.97 -13.56 -8.99
CA THR A 15 23.08 -13.09 -10.07
C THR A 15 21.76 -13.87 -10.09
N ALA A 16 21.80 -15.20 -9.89
CA ALA A 16 20.59 -16.02 -9.82
C ALA A 16 19.71 -15.64 -8.61
N LEU A 17 20.31 -15.35 -7.45
CA LEU A 17 19.57 -14.92 -6.26
C LEU A 17 18.91 -13.55 -6.47
N MET A 18 19.61 -12.60 -7.08
CA MET A 18 19.08 -11.26 -7.37
C MET A 18 17.93 -11.30 -8.38
N THR A 19 18.00 -12.18 -9.41
CA THR A 19 16.90 -12.32 -10.38
C THR A 19 15.64 -12.92 -9.76
N VAL A 20 15.78 -13.90 -8.85
CA VAL A 20 14.62 -14.48 -8.15
C VAL A 20 13.95 -13.46 -7.22
N ILE A 21 14.72 -12.64 -6.51
CA ILE A 21 14.19 -11.57 -5.65
C ILE A 21 13.48 -10.49 -6.48
N CYS A 22 14.06 -10.07 -7.62
CA CYS A 22 13.41 -9.10 -8.51
C CYS A 22 12.10 -9.63 -9.10
N LEU A 23 12.04 -10.88 -9.53
CA LEU A 23 10.82 -11.50 -10.05
C LEU A 23 9.71 -11.62 -9.00
N GLY A 24 10.06 -11.91 -7.74
CA GLY A 24 9.09 -11.96 -6.63
C GLY A 24 8.46 -10.60 -6.31
N LEU A 25 9.23 -9.50 -6.43
CA LEU A 25 8.73 -8.15 -6.19
C LEU A 25 7.75 -7.66 -7.28
N ILE A 26 7.91 -8.13 -8.52
CA ILE A 26 7.04 -7.75 -9.65
C ILE A 26 5.64 -8.36 -9.48
N GLN A 27 5.51 -9.57 -8.93
CA GLN A 27 4.21 -10.23 -8.75
C GLN A 27 3.32 -9.55 -7.70
N ALA A 28 3.89 -9.01 -6.63
CA ALA A 28 3.14 -8.25 -5.62
C ALA A 28 2.53 -6.94 -6.20
N SER A 29 3.21 -6.33 -7.17
CA SER A 29 2.75 -5.11 -7.83
C SER A 29 1.55 -5.34 -8.77
N GLN A 30 1.44 -6.52 -9.38
CA GLN A 30 0.34 -6.82 -10.32
C GLN A 30 -1.01 -7.04 -9.62
N ALA A 31 -1.02 -7.60 -8.42
CA ALA A 31 -2.27 -7.77 -7.66
C ALA A 31 -2.87 -6.42 -7.22
N ALA A 32 -2.03 -5.45 -6.82
CA ALA A 32 -2.46 -4.10 -6.47
C ALA A 32 -3.00 -3.33 -7.70
N GLN A 33 -2.37 -3.49 -8.86
CA GLN A 33 -2.84 -2.88 -10.12
C GLN A 33 -4.19 -3.44 -10.56
N SER A 34 -4.45 -4.72 -10.35
CA SER A 34 -5.74 -5.33 -10.67
C SER A 34 -6.90 -4.72 -9.86
N GLY A 35 -6.73 -4.48 -8.55
CA GLY A 35 -7.75 -3.84 -7.72
C GLY A 35 -8.03 -2.39 -8.12
N GLU A 36 -6.99 -1.64 -8.46
CA GLU A 36 -7.12 -0.28 -8.99
C GLU A 36 -7.86 -0.27 -10.32
N GLN A 37 -7.57 -1.19 -11.24
CA GLN A 37 -8.28 -1.29 -12.51
C GLN A 37 -9.77 -1.59 -12.31
N VAL A 38 -10.12 -2.47 -11.37
CA VAL A 38 -11.52 -2.73 -11.01
C VAL A 38 -12.17 -1.46 -10.47
N PHE A 39 -11.52 -0.74 -9.57
CA PHE A 39 -12.03 0.51 -9.03
C PHE A 39 -12.29 1.54 -10.14
N GLN A 40 -11.31 1.80 -11.00
CA GLN A 40 -11.43 2.77 -12.09
C GLN A 40 -12.54 2.40 -13.09
N SER A 41 -12.69 1.10 -13.37
CA SER A 41 -13.66 0.66 -14.38
C SER A 41 -15.10 0.60 -13.88
N PHE A 42 -15.31 0.33 -12.57
CA PHE A 42 -16.64 0.01 -12.04
C PHE A 42 -17.10 0.94 -10.91
N CYS A 43 -16.19 1.60 -10.21
CA CYS A 43 -16.52 2.35 -8.99
C CYS A 43 -16.32 3.87 -9.15
N ALA A 44 -15.29 4.30 -9.88
CA ALA A 44 -14.86 5.69 -9.95
C ALA A 44 -15.89 6.64 -10.60
N SER A 45 -16.85 6.12 -11.38
CA SER A 45 -17.94 6.93 -11.93
C SER A 45 -18.90 7.47 -10.87
N CYS A 46 -18.99 6.79 -9.71
CA CYS A 46 -19.93 7.13 -8.65
C CYS A 46 -19.25 7.40 -7.30
N HIS A 47 -18.03 6.92 -7.10
CA HIS A 47 -17.29 7.03 -5.84
C HIS A 47 -15.93 7.67 -6.03
N THR A 48 -15.48 8.40 -5.00
CA THR A 48 -14.12 8.92 -4.86
C THR A 48 -13.39 8.20 -3.72
N ILE A 49 -12.09 8.44 -3.60
CA ILE A 49 -11.27 8.02 -2.46
C ILE A 49 -10.53 9.25 -1.92
N GLY A 50 -11.12 9.93 -0.95
CA GLY A 50 -10.53 11.10 -0.30
C GLY A 50 -10.85 12.44 -0.96
N GLU A 51 -11.69 12.46 -1.99
CA GLU A 51 -12.08 13.70 -2.70
C GLU A 51 -13.52 14.14 -2.36
N GLY A 52 -14.15 13.47 -1.41
CA GLY A 52 -15.51 13.76 -0.99
C GLY A 52 -16.58 13.00 -1.76
N LYS A 53 -17.85 13.28 -1.43
CA LYS A 53 -18.99 12.60 -2.04
C LYS A 53 -19.17 13.01 -3.50
N LEU A 54 -19.37 12.01 -4.39
CA LEU A 54 -19.78 12.20 -5.77
C LEU A 54 -21.28 11.85 -5.92
N VAL A 55 -21.65 10.76 -6.55
CA VAL A 55 -23.02 10.19 -6.52
C VAL A 55 -23.18 9.34 -5.25
N GLY A 56 -22.28 8.40 -5.05
CA GLY A 56 -22.16 7.61 -3.84
C GLY A 56 -21.22 8.27 -2.82
N PRO A 57 -21.07 7.68 -1.63
CA PRO A 57 -20.17 8.18 -0.60
C PRO A 57 -18.70 8.07 -1.01
N ASP A 58 -17.87 8.91 -0.39
CA ASP A 58 -16.41 8.77 -0.43
C ASP A 58 -15.98 7.46 0.25
N LEU A 59 -15.10 6.73 -0.40
CA LEU A 59 -14.62 5.42 0.06
C LEU A 59 -13.33 5.48 0.89
N ALA A 60 -12.76 6.68 1.15
CA ALA A 60 -11.61 6.80 2.05
C ALA A 60 -11.93 6.21 3.43
N GLY A 61 -11.10 5.29 3.92
CA GLY A 61 -11.27 4.64 5.22
C GLY A 61 -12.47 3.70 5.32
N VAL A 62 -13.06 3.28 4.20
CA VAL A 62 -14.27 2.42 4.20
C VAL A 62 -13.99 1.04 4.79
N THR A 63 -12.80 0.48 4.59
CA THR A 63 -12.45 -0.86 5.06
C THR A 63 -12.18 -0.88 6.57
N SER A 64 -11.86 0.26 7.16
CA SER A 64 -11.75 0.44 8.61
C SER A 64 -13.11 0.72 9.29
N ARG A 65 -14.08 1.24 8.54
CA ARG A 65 -15.43 1.60 9.08
C ARG A 65 -16.48 0.53 8.91
N ARG A 66 -16.22 -0.49 8.08
CA ARG A 66 -17.22 -1.53 7.73
C ARG A 66 -16.59 -2.91 7.83
N GLU A 67 -17.41 -3.86 8.28
CA GLU A 67 -17.08 -5.27 8.27
C GLU A 67 -16.78 -5.76 6.84
N ALA A 68 -15.75 -6.58 6.69
CA ALA A 68 -15.35 -7.10 5.39
C ALA A 68 -16.46 -7.91 4.70
N SER A 69 -17.18 -8.71 5.46
CA SER A 69 -18.33 -9.50 4.99
C SER A 69 -19.47 -8.61 4.47
N TRP A 70 -19.74 -7.51 5.17
CA TRP A 70 -20.73 -6.53 4.76
C TRP A 70 -20.31 -5.82 3.47
N LEU A 71 -19.03 -5.42 3.35
CA LEU A 71 -18.49 -4.78 2.13
C LEU A 71 -18.62 -5.71 0.91
N VAL A 72 -18.30 -6.99 1.07
CA VAL A 72 -18.48 -7.99 -0.01
C VAL A 72 -19.94 -8.04 -0.45
N ARG A 73 -20.89 -8.09 0.47
CA ARG A 73 -22.32 -8.10 0.15
C ARG A 73 -22.77 -6.79 -0.51
N GLN A 74 -22.36 -5.65 0.02
CA GLN A 74 -22.72 -4.34 -0.53
C GLN A 74 -22.22 -4.16 -1.97
N ILE A 75 -21.06 -4.71 -2.32
CA ILE A 75 -20.51 -4.63 -3.67
C ILE A 75 -21.21 -5.62 -4.62
N LYS A 76 -21.48 -6.84 -4.15
CA LYS A 76 -22.05 -7.92 -4.98
C LYS A 76 -23.55 -7.83 -5.11
N GLU A 77 -24.24 -7.55 -4.02
CA GLU A 77 -25.68 -7.71 -3.87
C GLU A 77 -26.31 -6.57 -3.07
N PRO A 78 -26.10 -5.29 -3.47
CA PRO A 78 -26.61 -4.14 -2.73
C PRO A 78 -28.15 -4.15 -2.59
N ASP A 79 -28.84 -4.64 -3.59
CA ASP A 79 -30.29 -4.83 -3.61
C ASP A 79 -30.79 -5.80 -2.55
N SER A 80 -30.02 -6.85 -2.25
CA SER A 80 -30.35 -7.81 -1.18
C SER A 80 -30.31 -7.16 0.19
N LEU A 81 -29.28 -6.34 0.47
CA LEU A 81 -29.18 -5.59 1.72
C LEU A 81 -30.33 -4.60 1.91
N ILE A 82 -30.75 -3.95 0.82
CA ILE A 82 -31.91 -3.04 0.83
C ILE A 82 -33.20 -3.82 1.10
N ALA A 83 -33.40 -4.97 0.44
CA ALA A 83 -34.60 -5.82 0.65
C ALA A 83 -34.68 -6.36 2.07
N GLU A 84 -33.55 -6.63 2.71
CA GLU A 84 -33.46 -7.05 4.12
C GLU A 84 -33.61 -5.86 5.12
N ASN A 85 -33.79 -4.64 4.63
CA ASN A 85 -33.82 -3.42 5.43
C ASN A 85 -32.55 -3.22 6.27
N ASP A 86 -31.37 -3.58 5.72
CA ASP A 86 -30.10 -3.32 6.40
C ASP A 86 -29.96 -1.83 6.72
N PRO A 87 -29.76 -1.45 7.99
CA PRO A 87 -29.80 -0.05 8.40
C PRO A 87 -28.71 0.79 7.73
N ILE A 88 -27.56 0.20 7.44
CA ILE A 88 -26.44 0.90 6.79
C ILE A 88 -26.78 1.12 5.31
N ALA A 89 -27.24 0.08 4.61
CA ALA A 89 -27.62 0.18 3.20
C ALA A 89 -28.75 1.19 3.00
N MET A 90 -29.77 1.18 3.86
CA MET A 90 -30.87 2.13 3.80
C MET A 90 -30.41 3.57 4.06
N GLN A 91 -29.49 3.78 5.00
CA GLN A 91 -28.88 5.09 5.23
C GLN A 91 -28.12 5.59 4.00
N LEU A 92 -27.30 4.73 3.37
CA LEU A 92 -26.54 5.08 2.17
C LEU A 92 -27.44 5.47 1.01
N VAL A 93 -28.55 4.77 0.80
CA VAL A 93 -29.57 5.15 -0.21
C VAL A 93 -30.14 6.52 0.09
N LYS A 94 -30.49 6.81 1.35
CA LYS A 94 -30.99 8.13 1.75
C LYS A 94 -29.94 9.23 1.51
N GLU A 95 -28.69 8.99 1.86
CA GLU A 95 -27.59 9.92 1.64
C GLU A 95 -27.30 10.15 0.15
N ALA A 96 -27.58 9.16 -0.70
CA ALA A 96 -27.48 9.25 -2.16
C ALA A 96 -28.77 9.79 -2.81
N ASN A 97 -29.61 10.53 -2.07
CA ASN A 97 -30.85 11.11 -2.56
C ASN A 97 -31.84 10.05 -3.13
N GLY A 98 -31.90 8.87 -2.52
CA GLY A 98 -32.76 7.78 -2.95
C GLY A 98 -32.17 6.91 -4.07
N MET A 99 -30.95 7.15 -4.50
CA MET A 99 -30.29 6.36 -5.54
C MET A 99 -29.55 5.17 -4.91
N PRO A 100 -29.97 3.93 -5.15
CA PRO A 100 -29.29 2.75 -4.63
C PRO A 100 -28.02 2.48 -5.46
N MET A 101 -27.01 1.86 -4.84
CA MET A 101 -25.91 1.28 -5.58
C MET A 101 -26.43 0.15 -6.49
N VAL A 102 -25.97 0.11 -7.73
CA VAL A 102 -26.39 -0.91 -8.69
C VAL A 102 -25.52 -2.16 -8.56
N ARG A 103 -26.09 -3.32 -8.87
CA ARG A 103 -25.34 -4.57 -8.97
C ARG A 103 -24.41 -4.53 -10.18
N LEU A 104 -23.10 -4.67 -9.95
CA LEU A 104 -22.08 -4.52 -11.00
C LEU A 104 -21.69 -5.87 -11.65
N GLY A 105 -22.15 -6.99 -11.13
CA GLY A 105 -21.83 -8.32 -11.69
C GLY A 105 -20.36 -8.74 -11.50
N LEU A 106 -19.66 -8.17 -10.51
CA LEU A 106 -18.26 -8.48 -10.24
C LEU A 106 -18.06 -9.91 -9.73
N THR A 107 -16.99 -10.55 -10.15
CA THR A 107 -16.55 -11.85 -9.62
C THR A 107 -15.99 -11.70 -8.20
N ASP A 108 -15.93 -12.82 -7.45
CA ASP A 108 -15.36 -12.82 -6.09
C ASP A 108 -13.88 -12.33 -6.09
N ALA A 109 -13.13 -12.69 -7.12
CA ALA A 109 -11.75 -12.24 -7.29
C ALA A 109 -11.66 -10.73 -7.48
N GLN A 110 -12.55 -10.13 -8.30
CA GLN A 110 -12.60 -8.68 -8.51
C GLN A 110 -13.03 -7.94 -7.24
N VAL A 111 -14.02 -8.47 -6.51
CA VAL A 111 -14.47 -7.89 -5.24
C VAL A 111 -13.34 -7.93 -4.21
N SER A 112 -12.66 -9.06 -4.07
CA SER A 112 -11.50 -9.19 -3.18
C SER A 112 -10.37 -8.24 -3.58
N ALA A 113 -10.08 -8.12 -4.87
CA ALA A 113 -9.04 -7.24 -5.38
C ALA A 113 -9.33 -5.76 -5.10
N VAL A 114 -10.57 -5.29 -5.32
CA VAL A 114 -10.93 -3.88 -5.05
C VAL A 114 -10.94 -3.57 -3.55
N ILE A 115 -11.39 -4.49 -2.70
CA ILE A 115 -11.33 -4.31 -1.24
C ILE A 115 -9.86 -4.21 -0.78
N SER A 116 -8.99 -5.09 -1.28
CA SER A 116 -7.55 -5.04 -0.98
C SER A 116 -6.89 -3.74 -1.47
N TYR A 117 -7.31 -3.24 -2.61
CA TYR A 117 -6.86 -1.93 -3.13
C TYR A 117 -7.25 -0.80 -2.19
N LEU A 118 -8.52 -0.73 -1.77
CA LEU A 118 -8.98 0.28 -0.80
C LEU A 118 -8.22 0.20 0.52
N GLN A 119 -7.97 -1.02 1.04
CA GLN A 119 -7.14 -1.22 2.23
C GLN A 119 -5.72 -0.70 2.05
N SER A 120 -5.11 -0.94 0.88
CA SER A 120 -3.75 -0.48 0.60
C SER A 120 -3.64 1.05 0.60
N ILE A 121 -4.64 1.75 0.07
CA ILE A 121 -4.70 3.22 0.10
C ILE A 121 -4.86 3.73 1.53
N GLU A 122 -5.71 3.10 2.34
CA GLU A 122 -5.87 3.47 3.76
C GLU A 122 -4.56 3.31 4.53
N GLN A 123 -3.82 2.22 4.31
CA GLN A 123 -2.52 1.99 4.93
C GLN A 123 -1.49 3.03 4.48
N GLN A 124 -1.47 3.38 3.19
CA GLN A 124 -0.58 4.42 2.67
C GLN A 124 -0.90 5.78 3.25
N ALA A 125 -2.18 6.12 3.41
CA ALA A 125 -2.60 7.38 4.03
C ALA A 125 -2.15 7.47 5.50
N VAL A 126 -2.22 6.38 6.25
CA VAL A 126 -1.71 6.31 7.63
C VAL A 126 -0.19 6.51 7.67
N VAL A 127 0.55 5.88 6.76
CA VAL A 127 2.01 6.05 6.66
C VAL A 127 2.37 7.45 6.18
N ALA A 128 1.61 8.03 5.26
CA ALA A 128 1.82 9.39 4.75
C ALA A 128 1.50 10.48 5.79
N SER A 129 0.67 10.20 6.79
CA SER A 129 0.43 11.12 7.93
C SER A 129 1.64 11.17 8.89
N GLY A 130 2.60 10.23 8.76
CA GLY A 130 3.94 10.34 9.32
C GLY A 130 4.84 11.25 8.48
N LEU A 131 6.16 11.06 8.57
CA LEU A 131 7.11 11.78 7.69
C LEU A 131 6.81 11.39 6.23
N PRO A 132 6.59 12.36 5.32
CA PRO A 132 6.41 12.06 3.92
C PRO A 132 7.54 11.15 3.41
N SER A 133 7.20 10.08 2.70
CA SER A 133 8.15 9.03 2.29
C SER A 133 9.36 9.58 1.51
N GLN A 134 9.19 10.73 0.85
CA GLN A 134 10.28 11.44 0.17
C GLN A 134 11.39 11.94 1.12
N TYR A 135 11.09 12.16 2.41
CA TYR A 135 12.09 12.60 3.40
C TYR A 135 12.75 11.43 4.15
N VAL A 136 12.18 10.22 4.09
CA VAL A 136 12.75 9.04 4.77
C VAL A 136 14.21 8.79 4.37
N PRO A 137 14.59 8.77 3.08
CA PRO A 137 15.99 8.56 2.71
C PRO A 137 16.91 9.70 3.19
N THR A 138 16.45 10.94 3.16
CA THR A 138 17.25 12.09 3.64
C THR A 138 17.45 12.05 5.15
N VAL A 139 16.43 11.66 5.92
CA VAL A 139 16.54 11.46 7.38
C VAL A 139 17.53 10.34 7.69
N ILE A 140 17.43 9.19 7.02
CA ILE A 140 18.35 8.06 7.22
C ILE A 140 19.79 8.49 6.90
N ILE A 141 20.03 9.16 5.77
CA ILE A 141 21.35 9.65 5.38
C ILE A 141 21.89 10.62 6.43
N SER A 142 21.07 11.55 6.91
CA SER A 142 21.46 12.53 7.93
C SER A 142 21.86 11.85 9.25
N VAL A 143 21.09 10.86 9.70
CA VAL A 143 21.38 10.10 10.93
C VAL A 143 22.68 9.31 10.78
N VAL A 144 22.86 8.62 9.65
CA VAL A 144 24.09 7.86 9.37
C VAL A 144 25.31 8.81 9.35
N LEU A 145 25.19 9.96 8.72
CA LEU A 145 26.27 10.96 8.64
C LEU A 145 26.62 11.50 10.02
N LEU A 146 25.63 11.79 10.87
CA LEU A 146 25.85 12.19 12.25
C LEU A 146 26.59 11.11 13.07
N ILE A 147 26.19 9.86 12.92
CA ILE A 147 26.85 8.72 13.60
C ILE A 147 28.31 8.62 13.15
N VAL A 148 28.57 8.70 11.84
CA VAL A 148 29.94 8.64 11.29
C VAL A 148 30.80 9.78 11.80
N LEU A 149 30.30 11.02 11.77
CA LEU A 149 31.02 12.18 12.29
C LEU A 149 31.30 12.06 13.79
N THR A 150 30.35 11.57 14.56
CA THR A 150 30.53 11.33 15.99
C THR A 150 31.62 10.29 16.25
N LEU A 151 31.61 9.18 15.50
CA LEU A 151 32.63 8.13 15.63
C LEU A 151 34.01 8.64 15.25
N ILE A 152 34.12 9.41 14.15
CA ILE A 152 35.38 10.03 13.73
C ILE A 152 35.87 10.98 14.83
N GLY A 153 34.99 11.82 15.37
CA GLY A 153 35.33 12.75 16.47
C GLY A 153 35.86 12.02 17.71
N LEU A 154 35.23 10.91 18.09
CA LEU A 154 35.66 10.08 19.21
C LEU A 154 37.03 9.41 18.96
N ILE A 155 37.26 8.91 17.74
CA ILE A 155 38.53 8.27 17.36
C ILE A 155 39.68 9.29 17.34
N VAL A 156 39.44 10.45 16.72
CA VAL A 156 40.46 11.52 16.59
C VAL A 156 40.70 12.19 17.95
N GLY A 157 39.62 12.40 18.75
CA GLY A 157 39.72 12.99 20.08
C GLY A 157 40.55 12.14 21.05
N ARG A 158 40.36 10.81 21.01
CA ARG A 158 41.17 9.87 21.82
C ARG A 158 42.68 9.91 21.52
N LYS A 159 43.07 10.23 20.28
CA LYS A 159 44.49 10.34 19.92
C LYS A 159 45.18 11.60 20.43
N LYS A 160 44.44 12.61 20.89
CA LYS A 160 45.00 13.88 21.38
C LYS A 160 45.21 13.97 22.89
N VAL A 161 44.86 12.97 23.68
CA VAL A 161 44.96 12.98 25.16
C VAL A 161 46.15 12.18 25.65
N GLU A 162 47.15 11.91 24.84
CA GLU A 162 48.43 11.40 25.35
C GLU A 162 49.38 12.62 25.51
N VAL A 163 49.07 13.42 26.54
CA VAL A 163 49.94 14.51 26.98
C VAL A 163 50.92 13.94 28.00
N ARG A 164 52.14 14.06 27.64
CA ARG A 164 53.41 13.88 28.34
C ARG A 164 53.37 14.27 29.83
#